data_9561df752efb51b3f1531dcca3cb9413
#
_entry.id   9561df752efb51b3f1531dcca3cb9413
#
_cell.length_a   1.000
_cell.length_b   1.000
_cell.length_c   1.000
_cell.angle_alpha   90.00
_cell.angle_beta   90.00
_cell.angle_gamma   90.00
#
_symmetry.space_group_name_H-M   'P 1'
#
loop_
_entity.id
_entity.type
_entity.pdbx_description
1 polymer ?
#
loop_
_entity_poly.entity_id
_entity_poly.type
_entity_poly.pdbx_seq_one_letter_code
_entity_poly.pdbx_strand_id
1 'polypeptide(L)'
;MGAALFEPIPFWEWVARWRGHPGFAVALVVIAVLGGLVVAAATEIGVRSFNTDWNYVAGYTPQPGRGWAPFVTLALLAAALPIAQGLVGAWLLPLSGRPRDWAGGLAVGVLGSLPIYVVAPALVLLPGILLVCIAFLVSCAWWGSGARLLLGIPTGESSDHVVASIIASTFALTIVSAVLPMG
;
A
#
# COMPACT_ATOMS: atom_id res chain seq x y z
N MET A 1 9.60 23.27 7.73
CA MET A 1 10.15 21.99 7.23
C MET A 1 9.30 20.75 7.54
N GLY A 2 8.50 20.73 8.61
CA GLY A 2 7.66 19.56 8.95
C GLY A 2 6.51 19.22 7.97
N ALA A 3 5.95 20.20 7.27
CA ALA A 3 4.83 19.99 6.35
C ALA A 3 5.20 19.19 5.09
N ALA A 4 6.44 19.24 4.64
CA ALA A 4 6.87 18.58 3.40
C ALA A 4 6.92 17.04 3.50
N LEU A 5 7.07 16.48 4.71
CA LEU A 5 7.04 15.03 4.93
C LEU A 5 5.61 14.46 4.86
N PHE A 6 4.63 15.28 5.24
CA PHE A 6 3.23 14.86 5.28
C PHE A 6 2.47 15.17 4.00
N GLU A 7 2.92 16.16 3.21
CA GLU A 7 2.32 16.52 1.92
C GLU A 7 3.40 16.61 0.83
N PRO A 8 3.76 15.50 0.18
CA PRO A 8 4.80 15.47 -0.84
C PRO A 8 4.31 16.04 -2.19
N ILE A 9 3.86 17.30 -2.18
CA ILE A 9 3.32 17.97 -3.37
C ILE A 9 4.29 17.92 -4.56
N PRO A 10 5.60 18.26 -4.40
CA PRO A 10 6.54 18.21 -5.52
C PRO A 10 6.73 16.81 -6.11
N PHE A 11 6.63 15.78 -5.27
CA PHE A 11 6.68 14.39 -5.72
C PHE A 11 5.47 14.07 -6.61
N TRP A 12 4.26 14.42 -6.19
CA TRP A 12 3.06 14.14 -6.97
C TRP A 12 2.98 14.96 -8.26
N GLU A 13 3.50 16.19 -8.28
CA GLU A 13 3.65 16.98 -9.51
C GLU A 13 4.62 16.32 -10.49
N TRP A 14 5.70 15.75 -9.98
CA TRP A 14 6.63 14.96 -10.79
C TRP A 14 5.95 13.70 -11.36
N VAL A 15 5.22 12.95 -10.53
CA VAL A 15 4.45 11.77 -10.96
C VAL A 15 3.43 12.14 -12.04
N ALA A 16 2.74 13.27 -11.91
CA ALA A 16 1.77 13.75 -12.89
C ALA A 16 2.38 13.93 -14.29
N ARG A 17 3.63 14.37 -14.37
CA ARG A 17 4.35 14.52 -15.64
C ARG A 17 4.71 13.19 -16.30
N TRP A 18 4.95 12.16 -15.49
CA TRP A 18 5.32 10.83 -15.97
C TRP A 18 4.13 9.92 -16.27
N ARG A 19 2.94 10.27 -15.82
CA ARG A 19 1.72 9.46 -15.95
C ARG A 19 1.37 9.07 -17.39
N GLY A 20 1.70 9.90 -18.38
CA GLY A 20 1.48 9.63 -19.80
C GLY A 20 2.51 8.72 -20.46
N HIS A 21 3.58 8.34 -19.75
CA HIS A 21 4.63 7.50 -20.33
C HIS A 21 4.17 6.05 -20.49
N PRO A 22 4.41 5.38 -21.63
CA PRO A 22 3.90 4.02 -21.89
C PRO A 22 4.39 2.96 -20.89
N GLY A 23 5.56 3.15 -20.27
CA GLY A 23 6.08 2.25 -19.22
C GLY A 23 5.58 2.55 -17.80
N PHE A 24 4.77 3.59 -17.61
CA PHE A 24 4.40 4.05 -16.28
C PHE A 24 3.67 3.00 -15.44
N ALA A 25 2.63 2.38 -16.00
CA ALA A 25 1.87 1.35 -15.29
C ALA A 25 2.75 0.13 -14.93
N VAL A 26 3.63 -0.28 -15.84
CA VAL A 26 4.58 -1.39 -15.59
C VAL A 26 5.52 -1.03 -14.44
N ALA A 27 6.07 0.18 -14.43
CA ALA A 27 6.92 0.64 -13.34
C ALA A 27 6.21 0.61 -11.99
N LEU A 28 4.93 1.02 -11.93
CA LEU A 28 4.13 0.96 -10.71
C LEU A 28 3.94 -0.48 -10.21
N VAL A 29 3.63 -1.42 -11.11
CA VAL A 29 3.50 -2.84 -10.74
C VAL A 29 4.83 -3.38 -10.21
N VAL A 30 5.96 -3.05 -10.86
CA VAL A 30 7.29 -3.45 -10.38
C VAL A 30 7.57 -2.89 -8.98
N ILE A 31 7.26 -1.61 -8.75
CA ILE A 31 7.41 -0.99 -7.41
C ILE A 31 6.55 -1.71 -6.37
N ALA A 32 5.30 -2.04 -6.68
CA ALA A 32 4.43 -2.76 -5.77
C ALA A 32 4.98 -4.16 -5.43
N VAL A 33 5.47 -4.90 -6.43
CA VAL A 33 6.08 -6.22 -6.24
C VAL A 33 7.33 -6.14 -5.39
N LEU A 34 8.25 -5.20 -5.69
CA LEU A 34 9.45 -5.00 -4.89
C LEU A 34 9.12 -4.57 -3.46
N GLY A 35 8.16 -3.67 -3.29
CA GLY A 35 7.65 -3.26 -1.97
C GLY A 35 7.08 -4.44 -1.18
N GLY A 36 6.28 -5.28 -1.84
CA GLY A 36 5.73 -6.50 -1.24
C GLY A 36 6.82 -7.48 -0.78
N LEU A 37 7.86 -7.66 -1.59
CA LEU A 37 9.02 -8.48 -1.22
C LEU A 37 9.78 -7.89 -0.02
N VAL A 38 9.97 -6.57 0.03
CA VAL A 38 10.62 -5.90 1.16
C VAL A 38 9.81 -6.08 2.44
N VAL A 39 8.50 -5.91 2.40
CA VAL A 39 7.62 -6.12 3.56
C VAL A 39 7.68 -7.57 4.02
N ALA A 40 7.60 -8.54 3.11
CA ALA A 40 7.67 -9.95 3.44
C ALA A 40 9.03 -10.33 4.05
N ALA A 41 10.14 -9.85 3.46
CA ALA A 41 11.48 -10.10 3.98
C ALA A 41 11.68 -9.49 5.37
N ALA A 42 11.24 -8.24 5.57
CA ALA A 42 11.32 -7.58 6.87
C ALA A 42 10.50 -8.31 7.94
N THR A 43 9.29 -8.77 7.59
CA THR A 43 8.44 -9.54 8.51
C THR A 43 9.08 -10.88 8.86
N GLU A 44 9.60 -11.60 7.86
CA GLU A 44 10.24 -12.92 8.07
C GLU A 44 11.49 -12.80 8.94
N ILE A 45 12.35 -11.81 8.68
CA ILE A 45 13.55 -11.55 9.49
C ILE A 45 13.15 -11.13 10.91
N GLY A 46 12.17 -10.20 11.04
CA GLY A 46 11.67 -9.75 12.33
C GLY A 46 11.14 -10.89 13.18
N VAL A 47 10.32 -11.75 12.61
CA VAL A 47 9.76 -12.92 13.28
C VAL A 47 10.86 -13.89 13.72
N ARG A 48 11.86 -14.15 12.89
CA ARG A 48 12.98 -15.07 13.24
C ARG A 48 13.92 -14.48 14.29
N SER A 49 14.15 -13.17 14.25
CA SER A 49 15.12 -12.52 15.13
C SER A 49 14.58 -12.23 16.52
N PHE A 50 13.29 -11.93 16.65
CA PHE A 50 12.67 -11.45 17.90
C PHE A 50 11.67 -12.42 18.54
N ASN A 51 11.42 -13.53 17.94
CA ASN A 51 10.75 -14.78 18.38
C ASN A 51 9.52 -14.72 19.31
N THR A 52 8.97 -13.60 19.72
CA THR A 52 7.87 -13.62 20.68
C THR A 52 6.72 -12.64 20.44
N ASP A 53 7.01 -11.39 20.17
CA ASP A 53 5.96 -10.37 20.20
C ASP A 53 5.32 -10.08 18.82
N TRP A 54 6.04 -10.32 17.73
CA TRP A 54 5.52 -10.14 16.37
C TRP A 54 4.46 -11.15 15.98
N ASN A 55 4.50 -12.35 16.53
CA ASN A 55 3.49 -13.37 16.32
C ASN A 55 2.09 -12.91 16.73
N TYR A 56 2.01 -12.03 17.73
CA TYR A 56 0.76 -11.49 18.25
C TYR A 56 0.15 -10.42 17.33
N VAL A 57 0.97 -9.59 16.71
CA VAL A 57 0.52 -8.45 15.89
C VAL A 57 0.14 -8.88 14.49
N ALA A 58 0.85 -9.85 13.91
CA ALA A 58 0.64 -10.28 12.53
C ALA A 58 -0.19 -11.56 12.39
N GLY A 59 -0.55 -12.23 13.49
CA GLY A 59 -1.18 -13.55 13.46
C GLY A 59 -0.30 -14.62 12.79
N TYR A 60 0.96 -14.30 12.59
CA TYR A 60 1.92 -15.12 11.87
C TYR A 60 2.78 -15.91 12.85
N THR A 61 2.47 -17.17 13.01
CA THR A 61 3.35 -18.11 13.72
C THR A 61 4.24 -18.80 12.69
N PRO A 62 5.59 -18.60 12.76
CA PRO A 62 6.50 -19.38 11.94
C PRO A 62 6.36 -20.84 12.35
N GLN A 63 5.71 -21.63 11.52
CA GLN A 63 5.69 -23.08 11.75
C GLN A 63 6.92 -23.66 11.08
N PRO A 64 7.79 -24.34 11.85
CA PRO A 64 8.89 -25.10 11.28
C PRO A 64 8.32 -26.07 10.24
N GLY A 65 8.81 -26.00 9.00
CA GLY A 65 8.42 -26.94 7.94
C GLY A 65 7.45 -26.42 6.87
N ARG A 66 6.88 -25.22 7.00
CA ARG A 66 5.98 -24.66 5.96
C ARG A 66 6.67 -24.13 4.69
N GLY A 67 7.99 -24.16 4.62
CA GLY A 67 8.71 -23.72 3.43
C GLY A 67 8.52 -22.23 3.08
N TRP A 68 8.50 -21.91 1.79
CA TRP A 68 8.40 -20.53 1.27
C TRP A 68 6.97 -20.02 1.11
N ALA A 69 5.97 -20.87 1.27
CA ALA A 69 4.57 -20.51 0.99
C ALA A 69 4.07 -19.28 1.80
N PRO A 70 4.30 -19.16 3.12
CA PRO A 70 3.87 -18.00 3.88
C PRO A 70 4.55 -16.70 3.43
N PHE A 71 5.85 -16.76 3.11
CA PHE A 71 6.60 -15.62 2.58
C PHE A 71 6.03 -15.14 1.25
N VAL A 72 5.79 -16.06 0.31
CA VAL A 72 5.21 -15.73 -1.00
C VAL A 72 3.82 -15.16 -0.85
N THR A 73 2.99 -15.76 0.01
CA THR A 73 1.63 -15.27 0.29
C THR A 73 1.67 -13.84 0.83
N LEU A 74 2.53 -13.55 1.82
CA LEU A 74 2.67 -12.21 2.38
C LEU A 74 3.19 -11.20 1.35
N ALA A 75 4.17 -11.58 0.53
CA ALA A 75 4.70 -10.73 -0.53
C ALA A 75 3.62 -10.37 -1.57
N LEU A 76 2.83 -11.37 -1.98
CA LEU A 76 1.72 -11.17 -2.92
C LEU A 76 0.63 -10.27 -2.32
N LEU A 77 0.23 -10.49 -1.07
CA LEU A 77 -0.77 -9.66 -0.41
C LEU A 77 -0.28 -8.21 -0.25
N ALA A 78 0.97 -8.03 0.19
CA ALA A 78 1.55 -6.70 0.37
C ALA A 78 1.74 -5.95 -0.96
N ALA A 79 1.90 -6.65 -2.08
CA ALA A 79 1.92 -6.06 -3.42
C ALA A 79 0.50 -5.83 -3.96
N ALA A 80 -0.42 -6.76 -3.74
CA ALA A 80 -1.77 -6.72 -4.30
C ALA A 80 -2.63 -5.62 -3.65
N LEU A 81 -2.47 -5.38 -2.34
CA LEU A 81 -3.31 -4.42 -1.61
C LEU A 81 -3.21 -2.99 -2.17
N PRO A 82 -2.03 -2.40 -2.37
CA PRO A 82 -1.90 -1.07 -2.97
C PRO A 82 -2.41 -1.00 -4.42
N ILE A 83 -2.20 -2.06 -5.19
CA ILE A 83 -2.72 -2.16 -6.56
C ILE A 83 -4.25 -2.15 -6.53
N ALA A 84 -4.85 -3.02 -5.71
CA ALA A 84 -6.30 -3.12 -5.57
C ALA A 84 -6.90 -1.78 -5.07
N GLN A 85 -6.28 -1.15 -4.07
CA GLN A 85 -6.69 0.14 -3.56
C GLN A 85 -6.68 1.23 -4.65
N GLY A 86 -5.62 1.28 -5.45
CA GLY A 86 -5.51 2.22 -6.56
C GLY A 86 -6.56 1.99 -7.63
N LEU A 87 -6.80 0.74 -8.02
CA LEU A 87 -7.82 0.37 -9.00
C LEU A 87 -9.24 0.65 -8.49
N VAL A 88 -9.54 0.31 -7.24
CA VAL A 88 -10.84 0.61 -6.60
C VAL A 88 -11.03 2.11 -6.49
N GLY A 89 -9.99 2.88 -6.10
CA GLY A 89 -10.03 4.33 -6.09
C GLY A 89 -10.39 4.92 -7.45
N ALA A 90 -9.75 4.44 -8.53
CA ALA A 90 -10.09 4.85 -9.90
C ALA A 90 -11.52 4.45 -10.30
N TRP A 91 -11.98 3.28 -9.86
CA TRP A 91 -13.34 2.82 -10.13
C TRP A 91 -14.43 3.66 -9.43
N LEU A 92 -14.11 4.21 -8.26
CA LEU A 92 -15.03 5.05 -7.48
C LEU A 92 -15.14 6.49 -8.02
N LEU A 93 -14.22 6.97 -8.88
CA LEU A 93 -14.22 8.34 -9.41
C LEU A 93 -15.55 8.80 -10.04
N PRO A 94 -16.29 7.96 -10.81
CA PRO A 94 -17.57 8.37 -11.36
C PRO A 94 -18.62 8.74 -10.31
N LEU A 95 -18.53 8.22 -9.09
CA LEU A 95 -19.43 8.60 -8.00
C LEU A 95 -19.26 10.07 -7.57
N SER A 96 -18.07 10.63 -7.83
CA SER A 96 -17.75 12.06 -7.62
C SER A 96 -17.88 12.87 -8.93
N GLY A 97 -18.57 12.35 -9.96
CA GLY A 97 -18.77 13.05 -11.24
C GLY A 97 -17.51 13.15 -12.11
N ARG A 98 -16.49 12.33 -11.88
CA ARG A 98 -15.18 12.38 -12.57
C ARG A 98 -15.00 11.20 -13.51
N PRO A 99 -14.26 11.35 -14.63
CA PRO A 99 -13.92 10.22 -15.47
C PRO A 99 -12.97 9.27 -14.73
N ARG A 100 -13.05 7.98 -15.07
CA ARG A 100 -12.11 6.98 -14.54
C ARG A 100 -10.70 7.27 -14.99
N ASP A 101 -9.78 7.27 -14.06
CA ASP A 101 -8.34 7.45 -14.29
C ASP A 101 -7.58 6.28 -13.65
N TRP A 102 -7.42 5.20 -14.40
CA TRP A 102 -6.77 3.98 -13.93
C TRP A 102 -5.29 4.18 -13.63
N ALA A 103 -4.59 4.97 -14.46
CA ALA A 103 -3.17 5.24 -14.26
C ALA A 103 -2.93 6.13 -13.03
N GLY A 104 -3.76 7.16 -12.85
CA GLY A 104 -3.72 8.01 -11.67
C GLY A 104 -4.09 7.25 -10.40
N GLY A 105 -5.15 6.44 -10.43
CA GLY A 105 -5.55 5.63 -9.30
C GLY A 105 -4.47 4.62 -8.90
N LEU A 106 -3.91 3.89 -9.86
CA LEU A 106 -2.81 2.95 -9.61
C LEU A 106 -1.60 3.65 -9.00
N ALA A 107 -1.24 4.85 -9.50
CA ALA A 107 -0.17 5.65 -8.93
C ALA A 107 -0.45 6.04 -7.48
N VAL A 108 -1.67 6.51 -7.17
CA VAL A 108 -2.06 6.88 -5.81
C VAL A 108 -1.94 5.66 -4.88
N GLY A 109 -2.47 4.51 -5.26
CA GLY A 109 -2.39 3.30 -4.45
C GLY A 109 -0.95 2.86 -4.18
N VAL A 110 -0.16 2.68 -5.23
CA VAL A 110 1.20 2.11 -5.13
C VAL A 110 2.18 3.10 -4.52
N LEU A 111 2.26 4.33 -5.07
CA LEU A 111 3.24 5.32 -4.60
C LEU A 111 2.85 5.93 -3.25
N GLY A 112 1.57 6.01 -2.95
CA GLY A 112 1.10 6.40 -1.62
C GLY A 112 1.45 5.39 -0.52
N SER A 113 1.74 4.13 -0.89
CA SER A 113 2.21 3.08 0.02
C SER A 113 3.72 3.08 0.23
N LEU A 114 4.49 3.93 -0.48
CA LEU A 114 5.94 4.02 -0.33
C LEU A 114 6.41 4.21 1.13
N PRO A 115 5.76 5.04 1.97
CA PRO A 115 6.16 5.17 3.37
C PRO A 115 6.15 3.84 4.12
N ILE A 116 5.18 2.96 3.84
CA ILE A 116 5.11 1.62 4.44
C ILE A 116 6.29 0.77 3.96
N TYR A 117 6.58 0.77 2.66
CA TYR A 117 7.67 -0.01 2.09
C TYR A 117 9.05 0.43 2.60
N VAL A 118 9.25 1.75 2.76
CA VAL A 118 10.50 2.32 3.28
C VAL A 118 10.69 2.03 4.76
N VAL A 119 9.61 2.05 5.53
CA VAL A 119 9.66 1.80 6.98
C VAL A 119 9.75 0.30 7.30
N ALA A 120 9.27 -0.59 6.44
CA ALA A 120 9.27 -2.03 6.69
C ALA A 120 10.64 -2.59 7.14
N PRO A 121 11.79 -2.25 6.54
CA PRO A 121 13.10 -2.69 7.04
C PRO A 121 13.43 -2.20 8.44
N ALA A 122 12.98 -1.00 8.82
CA ALA A 122 13.22 -0.46 10.15
C ALA A 122 12.45 -1.22 11.23
N LEU A 123 11.34 -1.88 10.88
CA LEU A 123 10.58 -2.73 11.80
C LEU A 123 11.37 -3.96 12.27
N VAL A 124 12.39 -4.38 11.52
CA VAL A 124 13.32 -5.46 11.94
C VAL A 124 14.15 -5.01 13.13
N LEU A 125 14.56 -3.73 13.15
CA LEU A 125 15.45 -3.19 14.17
C LEU A 125 14.69 -2.62 15.39
N LEU A 126 13.50 -2.10 15.15
CA LEU A 126 12.64 -1.45 16.15
C LEU A 126 11.22 -2.02 16.04
N PRO A 127 10.99 -3.24 16.55
CA PRO A 127 9.67 -3.82 16.54
C PRO A 127 8.73 -2.99 17.40
N GLY A 128 7.77 -2.33 16.78
CA GLY A 128 6.81 -1.52 17.51
C GLY A 128 5.59 -1.19 16.67
N ILE A 129 4.40 -1.46 17.21
CA ILE A 129 3.13 -1.08 16.61
C ILE A 129 3.08 0.41 16.29
N LEU A 130 3.75 1.23 17.10
CA LEU A 130 3.82 2.68 16.91
C LEU A 130 4.46 3.05 15.56
N LEU A 131 5.53 2.38 15.16
CA LEU A 131 6.20 2.63 13.89
C LEU A 131 5.31 2.26 12.70
N VAL A 132 4.58 1.14 12.82
CA VAL A 132 3.57 0.73 11.83
C VAL A 132 2.45 1.78 11.72
N CYS A 133 1.93 2.23 12.86
CA CYS A 133 0.89 3.26 12.89
C CYS A 133 1.38 4.58 12.26
N ILE A 134 2.59 5.01 12.56
CA ILE A 134 3.19 6.21 11.96
C ILE A 134 3.32 6.04 10.45
N ALA A 135 3.88 4.92 9.97
CA ALA A 135 4.02 4.65 8.56
C ALA A 135 2.67 4.64 7.83
N PHE A 136 1.65 4.04 8.45
CA PHE A 136 0.29 4.03 7.91
C PHE A 136 -0.33 5.44 7.86
N LEU A 137 -0.20 6.24 8.92
CA LEU A 137 -0.69 7.63 8.93
C LEU A 137 -0.01 8.49 7.86
N VAL A 138 1.31 8.34 7.70
CA VAL A 138 2.04 9.03 6.62
C VAL A 138 1.53 8.57 5.25
N SER A 139 1.29 7.27 5.06
CA SER A 139 0.71 6.76 3.81
C SER A 139 -0.70 7.29 3.56
N CYS A 140 -1.54 7.43 4.58
CA CYS A 140 -2.86 8.07 4.43
C CYS A 140 -2.74 9.52 3.92
N ALA A 141 -1.78 10.29 4.45
CA ALA A 141 -1.51 11.65 3.98
C ALA A 141 -1.00 11.66 2.52
N TRP A 142 -0.15 10.71 2.15
CA TRP A 142 0.33 10.54 0.78
C TRP A 142 -0.80 10.15 -0.18
N TRP A 143 -1.65 9.19 0.17
CA TRP A 143 -2.83 8.84 -0.62
C TRP A 143 -3.75 10.02 -0.82
N GLY A 144 -4.05 10.79 0.24
CA GLY A 144 -4.88 11.99 0.17
C GLY A 144 -4.29 13.07 -0.74
N SER A 145 -2.98 13.31 -0.66
CA SER A 145 -2.28 14.27 -1.52
C SER A 145 -2.28 13.82 -2.98
N GLY A 146 -2.03 12.53 -3.23
CA GLY A 146 -2.08 11.93 -4.56
C GLY A 146 -3.49 11.98 -5.16
N ALA A 147 -4.52 11.68 -4.37
CA ALA A 147 -5.91 11.76 -4.80
C ALA A 147 -6.28 13.19 -5.24
N ARG A 148 -5.83 14.20 -4.49
CA ARG A 148 -6.04 15.61 -4.87
C ARG A 148 -5.35 15.99 -6.17
N LEU A 149 -4.06 15.66 -6.29
CA LEU A 149 -3.22 16.15 -7.39
C LEU A 149 -3.36 15.33 -8.67
N LEU A 150 -3.49 14.01 -8.58
CA LEU A 150 -3.59 13.14 -9.76
C LEU A 150 -5.03 12.90 -10.19
N LEU A 151 -5.95 12.71 -9.24
CA LEU A 151 -7.35 12.41 -9.53
C LEU A 151 -8.22 13.65 -9.49
N GLY A 152 -7.67 14.79 -9.06
CA GLY A 152 -8.35 16.08 -8.99
C GLY A 152 -9.46 16.12 -7.93
N ILE A 153 -9.45 15.26 -6.91
CA ILE A 153 -10.48 15.20 -5.87
C ILE A 153 -10.36 16.44 -4.96
N PRO A 154 -11.43 17.13 -4.62
CA PRO A 154 -11.38 18.28 -3.71
C PRO A 154 -10.82 17.90 -2.35
N THR A 155 -10.15 18.83 -1.68
CA THR A 155 -9.51 18.60 -0.36
C THR A 155 -10.51 18.06 0.67
N GLY A 156 -11.77 18.52 0.67
CA GLY A 156 -12.78 18.04 1.60
C GLY A 156 -13.28 16.61 1.35
N GLU A 157 -13.08 16.09 0.13
CA GLU A 157 -13.56 14.76 -0.28
C GLU A 157 -12.43 13.73 -0.40
N SER A 158 -11.18 14.18 -0.36
CA SER A 158 -10.02 13.30 -0.60
C SER A 158 -9.83 12.25 0.50
N SER A 159 -10.11 12.59 1.75
CA SER A 159 -10.09 11.65 2.87
C SER A 159 -11.15 10.57 2.72
N ASP A 160 -12.37 10.96 2.38
CA ASP A 160 -13.50 10.04 2.24
C ASP A 160 -13.27 9.07 1.08
N HIS A 161 -12.74 9.58 -0.04
CA HIS A 161 -12.35 8.76 -1.18
C HIS A 161 -11.26 7.74 -0.83
N VAL A 162 -10.21 8.16 -0.09
CA VAL A 162 -9.14 7.29 0.37
C VAL A 162 -9.69 6.22 1.31
N VAL A 163 -10.48 6.60 2.31
CA VAL A 163 -11.10 5.67 3.25
C VAL A 163 -12.00 4.67 2.51
N ALA A 164 -12.86 5.14 1.60
CA ALA A 164 -13.73 4.27 0.81
C ALA A 164 -12.92 3.29 -0.04
N SER A 165 -11.81 3.72 -0.67
CA SER A 165 -10.96 2.86 -1.48
C SER A 165 -10.23 1.81 -0.64
N ILE A 166 -9.76 2.15 0.57
CA ILE A 166 -9.14 1.22 1.51
C ILE A 166 -10.16 0.15 1.96
N ILE A 167 -11.32 0.57 2.42
CA ILE A 167 -12.37 -0.35 2.89
C ILE A 167 -12.79 -1.30 1.76
N ALA A 168 -13.11 -0.77 0.58
CA ALA A 168 -13.59 -1.57 -0.53
C ALA A 168 -12.51 -2.53 -1.06
N SER A 169 -11.24 -2.11 -1.14
CA SER A 169 -10.14 -2.99 -1.57
C SER A 169 -9.85 -4.09 -0.55
N THR A 170 -9.87 -3.76 0.74
CA THR A 170 -9.68 -4.75 1.81
C THR A 170 -10.81 -5.78 1.78
N PHE A 171 -12.04 -5.33 1.63
CA PHE A 171 -13.20 -6.23 1.52
C PHE A 171 -13.12 -7.13 0.29
N ALA A 172 -12.77 -6.58 -0.87
CA ALA A 172 -12.59 -7.36 -2.10
C ALA A 172 -11.50 -8.43 -1.95
N LEU A 173 -10.34 -8.08 -1.37
CA LEU A 173 -9.26 -9.04 -1.14
C LEU A 173 -9.63 -10.10 -0.12
N THR A 174 -10.40 -9.75 0.92
CA THR A 174 -10.91 -10.72 1.90
C THR A 174 -11.84 -11.73 1.24
N ILE A 175 -12.75 -11.28 0.36
CA ILE A 175 -13.62 -12.20 -0.39
C ILE A 175 -12.78 -13.11 -1.30
N VAL A 176 -11.83 -12.54 -2.04
CA VAL A 176 -10.96 -13.34 -2.92
C VAL A 176 -10.18 -14.38 -2.13
N SER A 177 -9.62 -14.02 -0.98
CA SER A 177 -8.88 -14.95 -0.11
C SER A 177 -9.75 -16.04 0.50
N ALA A 178 -11.04 -15.74 0.75
CA ALA A 178 -11.98 -16.72 1.28
C ALA A 178 -12.49 -17.73 0.22
N VAL A 179 -12.49 -17.31 -1.05
CA VAL A 179 -12.96 -18.15 -2.18
C VAL A 179 -11.84 -18.99 -2.78
N LEU A 180 -10.61 -18.50 -2.73
CA LEU A 180 -9.45 -19.27 -3.20
C LEU A 180 -9.10 -20.33 -2.13
N PRO A 181 -9.22 -21.62 -2.44
CA PRO A 181 -8.80 -22.66 -1.50
C PRO A 181 -7.29 -22.51 -1.27
N MET A 182 -6.94 -22.07 -0.08
CA MET A 182 -5.55 -22.16 0.38
C MET A 182 -5.27 -23.63 0.69
N GLY A 183 -4.83 -24.36 -0.35
CA GLY A 183 -4.41 -25.74 -0.25
C GLY A 183 -3.12 -25.90 0.55
#